data_1cfbdcd6f60763151258fa474220b586
#
_entry.id   1cfbdcd6f60763151258fa474220b586
#
_cell.length_a   1.000
_cell.length_b   1.000
_cell.length_c   1.000
_cell.angle_alpha   90.00
_cell.angle_beta   90.00
_cell.angle_gamma   90.00
#
_symmetry.space_group_name_H-M   'P 1'
#
loop_
_entity.id
_entity.type
_entity.pdbx_description
1 polymer ?
#
loop_
_entity_poly.entity_id
_entity_poly.type
_entity_poly.pdbx_seq_one_letter_code
_entity_poly.pdbx_strand_id
1 'polypeptide(L)'
;VGTCLYVYGGGWNWQDETSANQAMTIGIPQSWVDFFQAQDENYVYQNKKDPAKSYYSRQYNEYYYAGLDCSGYVGWVMYNLLHTESSTVSDSDGYVKSSTGQAGFFADMGLGTMDMGENLKNKDGSLKKDSKGHVMRAYYGEDHTFRPGDIFSMNGHTWISLGTCTDGSVVIIHSTPRVSGGAGVQLSAIGNDKQCEAYQLANYYMNEFYPLWAERYGDSVLCLDFGEYTVVHGKLAGRFRWNLNDAILDPDGYANMTPREILEDLFS
;
A
#
# COMPACT_ATOMS: atom_id res chain seq x y z
N VAL A 1 -10.72 -4.67 -1.73
CA VAL A 1 -9.47 -5.30 -1.28
C VAL A 1 -9.42 -6.73 -1.77
N GLY A 2 -8.26 -7.20 -2.23
CA GLY A 2 -8.08 -8.58 -2.69
C GLY A 2 -8.59 -8.89 -4.10
N THR A 3 -9.20 -7.95 -4.79
CA THR A 3 -9.66 -8.11 -6.18
C THR A 3 -8.78 -7.38 -7.18
N CYS A 4 -8.06 -6.36 -6.78
CA CYS A 4 -7.11 -5.66 -7.65
C CYS A 4 -5.77 -6.39 -7.62
N LEU A 5 -5.33 -6.84 -8.79
CA LEU A 5 -4.07 -7.58 -8.93
C LEU A 5 -2.86 -6.68 -8.77
N TYR A 6 -1.75 -7.25 -8.29
CA TYR A 6 -0.46 -6.58 -8.32
C TYR A 6 0.16 -6.65 -9.71
N VAL A 7 0.55 -5.49 -10.24
CA VAL A 7 1.31 -5.37 -11.48
C VAL A 7 2.50 -4.47 -11.23
N TYR A 8 3.70 -4.98 -11.34
CA TYR A 8 4.92 -4.19 -11.17
C TYR A 8 4.99 -3.04 -12.18
N GLY A 9 5.11 -1.81 -11.68
CA GLY A 9 5.00 -0.59 -12.49
C GLY A 9 3.57 -0.23 -12.86
N GLY A 10 2.58 -0.87 -12.27
CA GLY A 10 1.15 -0.56 -12.41
C GLY A 10 0.80 0.70 -11.63
N GLY A 11 0.73 1.84 -12.33
CA GLY A 11 0.15 3.05 -11.81
C GLY A 11 -1.31 3.12 -12.27
N TRP A 12 -2.20 3.56 -11.40
CA TRP A 12 -3.63 3.65 -11.73
C TRP A 12 -3.95 4.65 -12.85
N ASN A 13 -3.05 5.54 -13.17
CA ASN A 13 -3.11 6.46 -14.30
C ASN A 13 -2.89 5.78 -15.68
N TRP A 14 -2.68 4.46 -15.71
CA TRP A 14 -2.53 3.65 -16.92
C TRP A 14 -3.74 2.75 -17.14
N GLN A 15 -4.92 3.27 -16.91
CA GLN A 15 -6.17 2.51 -16.83
C GLN A 15 -6.69 1.98 -18.16
N ASP A 16 -6.28 2.56 -19.27
CA ASP A 16 -6.75 2.16 -20.58
C ASP A 16 -5.56 1.91 -21.51
N GLU A 17 -5.38 0.64 -21.88
CA GLU A 17 -4.33 0.21 -22.80
C GLU A 17 -4.49 0.83 -24.20
N THR A 18 -5.71 1.12 -24.59
CA THR A 18 -6.05 1.56 -25.95
C THR A 18 -6.15 3.06 -26.07
N SER A 19 -6.22 3.78 -24.97
CA SER A 19 -6.40 5.22 -24.96
C SER A 19 -5.08 5.96 -25.09
N ALA A 20 -5.02 6.89 -26.02
CA ALA A 20 -3.93 7.86 -26.09
C ALA A 20 -4.00 8.88 -24.93
N ASN A 21 -5.15 8.98 -24.27
CA ASN A 21 -5.41 9.84 -23.13
C ASN A 21 -5.67 8.95 -21.91
N GLN A 22 -4.78 9.02 -20.95
CA GLN A 22 -4.98 8.35 -19.68
C GLN A 22 -6.09 9.03 -18.90
N ALA A 23 -7.03 8.26 -18.43
CA ALA A 23 -8.12 8.75 -17.60
C ALA A 23 -7.86 8.35 -16.14
N MET A 24 -7.98 9.32 -15.25
CA MET A 24 -8.02 9.08 -13.81
C MET A 24 -9.47 9.05 -13.37
N THR A 25 -9.94 7.92 -12.89
CA THR A 25 -11.33 7.73 -12.48
C THR A 25 -11.46 7.67 -10.97
N ILE A 26 -12.55 8.23 -10.48
CA ILE A 26 -13.02 7.96 -9.12
C ILE A 26 -13.51 6.51 -9.08
N GLY A 27 -13.09 5.77 -8.08
CA GLY A 27 -13.41 4.36 -7.94
C GLY A 27 -12.61 3.46 -8.89
N ILE A 28 -13.18 2.31 -9.22
CA ILE A 28 -12.58 1.31 -10.10
C ILE A 28 -13.00 1.60 -11.54
N PRO A 29 -12.07 1.69 -12.49
CA PRO A 29 -12.39 1.90 -13.89
C PRO A 29 -13.28 0.79 -14.45
N GLN A 30 -14.24 1.14 -15.29
CA GLN A 30 -15.13 0.15 -15.91
C GLN A 30 -14.35 -0.89 -16.73
N SER A 31 -13.26 -0.48 -17.40
CA SER A 31 -12.38 -1.40 -18.14
C SER A 31 -11.78 -2.51 -17.28
N TRP A 32 -11.50 -2.23 -16.00
CA TRP A 32 -11.03 -3.24 -15.06
C TRP A 32 -12.16 -4.19 -14.65
N VAL A 33 -13.36 -3.64 -14.41
CA VAL A 33 -14.54 -4.45 -14.10
C VAL A 33 -14.83 -5.41 -15.26
N ASP A 34 -14.86 -4.89 -16.48
CA ASP A 34 -15.10 -5.68 -17.70
C ASP A 34 -14.04 -6.78 -17.88
N PHE A 35 -12.77 -6.40 -17.68
CA PHE A 35 -11.68 -7.37 -17.74
C PHE A 35 -11.84 -8.51 -16.71
N PHE A 36 -12.09 -8.19 -15.44
CA PHE A 36 -12.23 -9.20 -14.40
C PHE A 36 -13.50 -10.04 -14.57
N GLN A 37 -14.59 -9.45 -15.05
CA GLN A 37 -15.83 -10.18 -15.33
C GLN A 37 -15.70 -11.13 -16.52
N ALA A 38 -14.82 -10.84 -17.47
CA ALA A 38 -14.54 -11.70 -18.61
C ALA A 38 -13.65 -12.90 -18.25
N GLN A 39 -13.04 -12.93 -17.06
CA GLN A 39 -12.20 -14.05 -16.62
C GLN A 39 -13.03 -15.15 -16.01
N ASP A 40 -12.58 -16.39 -16.19
CA ASP A 40 -13.15 -17.53 -15.50
C ASP A 40 -12.50 -17.72 -14.10
N GLU A 41 -13.04 -18.65 -13.32
CA GLU A 41 -12.56 -19.00 -11.98
C GLU A 41 -11.11 -19.49 -11.94
N ASN A 42 -10.58 -19.94 -13.07
CA ASN A 42 -9.22 -20.47 -13.19
C ASN A 42 -8.22 -19.42 -13.64
N TYR A 43 -8.68 -18.18 -13.91
CA TYR A 43 -7.79 -17.14 -14.38
C TYR A 43 -6.63 -16.90 -13.41
N VAL A 44 -5.42 -16.92 -13.96
CA VAL A 44 -4.18 -16.60 -13.26
C VAL A 44 -3.48 -15.50 -14.04
N TYR A 45 -3.14 -14.41 -13.35
CA TYR A 45 -2.41 -13.32 -13.95
C TYR A 45 -1.03 -13.79 -14.43
N GLN A 46 -0.82 -13.82 -15.73
CA GLN A 46 0.36 -14.42 -16.34
C GLN A 46 1.34 -13.38 -16.87
N ASN A 47 2.60 -13.69 -16.74
CA ASN A 47 3.68 -12.97 -17.36
C ASN A 47 3.98 -13.61 -18.73
N LYS A 48 3.86 -12.84 -19.82
CA LYS A 48 4.13 -13.34 -21.19
C LYS A 48 5.59 -13.79 -21.39
N LYS A 49 6.54 -13.19 -20.68
CA LYS A 49 7.97 -13.51 -20.83
C LYS A 49 8.40 -14.68 -19.96
N ASP A 50 7.81 -14.80 -18.79
CA ASP A 50 8.09 -15.88 -17.84
C ASP A 50 6.77 -16.32 -17.17
N PRO A 51 6.09 -17.31 -17.77
CA PRO A 51 4.80 -17.77 -17.26
C PRO A 51 4.84 -18.33 -15.83
N ALA A 52 6.03 -18.63 -15.29
CA ALA A 52 6.18 -19.05 -13.91
C ALA A 52 6.05 -17.89 -12.92
N LYS A 53 6.04 -16.64 -13.40
CA LYS A 53 5.89 -15.44 -12.60
C LYS A 53 4.56 -14.77 -12.89
N SER A 54 3.70 -14.70 -11.91
CA SER A 54 2.36 -14.13 -12.03
C SER A 54 2.33 -12.59 -11.91
N TYR A 55 3.29 -11.98 -11.21
CA TYR A 55 3.41 -10.53 -11.09
C TYR A 55 4.59 -10.02 -11.92
N TYR A 56 4.36 -9.08 -12.81
CA TYR A 56 5.45 -8.58 -13.64
C TYR A 56 5.22 -7.18 -14.15
N SER A 57 6.29 -6.54 -14.67
CA SER A 57 6.15 -5.23 -15.23
C SER A 57 5.21 -5.25 -16.45
N ARG A 58 4.46 -4.17 -16.60
CA ARG A 58 3.50 -3.97 -17.69
C ARG A 58 4.04 -4.29 -19.09
N GLN A 59 5.34 -4.08 -19.32
CA GLN A 59 5.96 -4.37 -20.63
C GLN A 59 5.96 -5.85 -21.02
N TYR A 60 5.68 -6.75 -20.08
CA TYR A 60 5.66 -8.19 -20.28
C TYR A 60 4.30 -8.81 -20.01
N ASN A 61 3.35 -8.01 -19.51
CA ASN A 61 2.05 -8.49 -19.11
C ASN A 61 0.98 -7.95 -20.06
N GLU A 62 0.05 -8.81 -20.43
CA GLU A 62 -1.04 -8.49 -21.35
C GLU A 62 -2.03 -7.47 -20.75
N TYR A 63 -2.20 -7.55 -19.44
CA TYR A 63 -3.20 -6.81 -18.70
C TYR A 63 -2.61 -5.87 -17.67
N TYR A 64 -1.49 -5.25 -18.00
CA TYR A 64 -0.79 -4.34 -17.08
C TYR A 64 -1.65 -3.14 -16.61
N TYR A 65 -2.67 -2.81 -17.38
CA TYR A 65 -3.59 -1.74 -17.07
C TYR A 65 -4.60 -2.11 -15.97
N ALA A 66 -4.83 -3.38 -15.70
CA ALA A 66 -5.81 -3.87 -14.74
C ALA A 66 -5.16 -4.28 -13.41
N GLY A 67 -4.17 -3.55 -12.95
CA GLY A 67 -3.51 -3.83 -11.68
C GLY A 67 -2.68 -2.67 -11.17
N LEU A 68 -2.40 -2.67 -9.87
CA LEU A 68 -1.66 -1.63 -9.17
C LEU A 68 -0.43 -2.21 -8.50
N ASP A 69 0.70 -1.51 -8.58
CA ASP A 69 1.78 -1.74 -7.63
C ASP A 69 1.54 -0.99 -6.30
N CYS A 70 2.49 -1.06 -5.39
CA CYS A 70 2.34 -0.43 -4.08
C CYS A 70 2.15 1.09 -4.18
N SER A 71 2.91 1.76 -5.03
CA SER A 71 2.83 3.22 -5.24
C SER A 71 1.61 3.62 -6.06
N GLY A 72 1.22 2.78 -7.01
CA GLY A 72 -0.02 2.95 -7.78
C GLY A 72 -1.26 2.89 -6.90
N TYR A 73 -1.30 1.96 -5.96
CA TYR A 73 -2.39 1.87 -4.98
C TYR A 73 -2.50 3.12 -4.10
N VAL A 74 -1.39 3.56 -3.54
CA VAL A 74 -1.38 4.80 -2.73
C VAL A 74 -1.78 6.00 -3.56
N GLY A 75 -1.30 6.10 -4.81
CA GLY A 75 -1.70 7.17 -5.73
C GLY A 75 -3.20 7.16 -6.04
N TRP A 76 -3.78 5.97 -6.24
CA TRP A 76 -5.22 5.80 -6.44
C TRP A 76 -6.03 6.25 -5.20
N VAL A 77 -5.60 5.85 -4.00
CA VAL A 77 -6.25 6.28 -2.76
C VAL A 77 -6.21 7.81 -2.64
N MET A 78 -5.04 8.43 -2.86
CA MET A 78 -4.89 9.88 -2.78
C MET A 78 -5.77 10.63 -3.78
N TYR A 79 -5.88 10.12 -5.00
CA TYR A 79 -6.76 10.74 -5.99
C TYR A 79 -8.22 10.67 -5.56
N ASN A 80 -8.69 9.51 -5.10
CA ASN A 80 -10.06 9.32 -4.66
C ASN A 80 -10.41 10.16 -3.41
N LEU A 81 -9.43 10.47 -2.57
CA LEU A 81 -9.62 11.35 -1.41
C LEU A 81 -9.67 12.84 -1.79
N LEU A 82 -8.88 13.26 -2.78
CA LEU A 82 -8.66 14.67 -3.08
C LEU A 82 -9.50 15.19 -4.26
N HIS A 83 -10.18 14.31 -4.99
CA HIS A 83 -10.99 14.66 -6.14
C HIS A 83 -12.41 14.12 -6.01
N THR A 84 -13.37 14.89 -6.53
CA THR A 84 -14.79 14.53 -6.57
C THR A 84 -15.24 14.09 -7.96
N GLU A 85 -14.43 14.32 -8.98
CA GLU A 85 -14.74 14.05 -10.37
C GLU A 85 -13.57 13.34 -11.07
N SER A 86 -13.91 12.43 -11.96
CA SER A 86 -12.95 11.80 -12.86
C SER A 86 -12.44 12.81 -13.89
N SER A 87 -11.19 12.72 -14.28
CA SER A 87 -10.59 13.63 -15.25
C SER A 87 -9.67 12.91 -16.23
N THR A 88 -9.45 13.52 -17.38
CA THR A 88 -8.38 13.14 -18.28
C THR A 88 -7.19 14.03 -17.98
N VAL A 89 -6.08 13.44 -17.58
CA VAL A 89 -4.89 14.17 -17.11
C VAL A 89 -3.63 13.61 -17.75
N SER A 90 -2.58 14.42 -17.73
CA SER A 90 -1.24 13.97 -18.05
C SER A 90 -0.65 13.16 -16.90
N ASP A 91 0.41 12.41 -17.16
CA ASP A 91 1.14 11.63 -16.14
C ASP A 91 1.61 12.49 -14.94
N SER A 92 1.76 13.81 -15.14
CA SER A 92 2.20 14.73 -14.10
C SER A 92 1.13 15.03 -13.04
N ASP A 93 -0.14 14.79 -13.33
CA ASP A 93 -1.25 15.14 -12.43
C ASP A 93 -1.63 13.98 -11.48
N GLY A 94 -0.98 12.82 -11.62
CA GLY A 94 -1.18 11.68 -10.74
C GLY A 94 -0.39 11.79 -9.44
N TYR A 95 -0.91 11.15 -8.42
CA TYR A 95 -0.26 11.06 -7.10
C TYR A 95 0.72 9.89 -7.00
N VAL A 96 0.97 9.19 -8.10
CA VAL A 96 1.92 8.08 -8.15
C VAL A 96 3.34 8.61 -8.22
N LYS A 97 4.14 8.25 -7.24
CA LYS A 97 5.58 8.55 -7.17
C LYS A 97 6.35 7.27 -6.88
N SER A 98 7.67 7.34 -6.86
CA SER A 98 8.44 6.20 -6.40
C SER A 98 8.08 5.84 -4.96
N SER A 99 8.07 4.55 -4.64
CA SER A 99 7.77 4.07 -3.29
C SER A 99 8.60 4.74 -2.19
N THR A 100 9.83 5.15 -2.51
CA THR A 100 10.73 5.84 -1.58
C THR A 100 10.36 7.30 -1.35
N GLY A 101 9.75 7.97 -2.33
CA GLY A 101 9.54 9.43 -2.31
C GLY A 101 8.09 9.85 -2.08
N GLN A 102 7.16 8.93 -2.00
CA GLN A 102 5.73 9.25 -2.00
C GLN A 102 5.29 10.01 -0.75
N ALA A 103 5.75 9.61 0.44
CA ALA A 103 5.46 10.30 1.69
C ALA A 103 5.98 11.75 1.68
N GLY A 104 7.20 11.96 1.24
CA GLY A 104 7.79 13.29 1.09
C GLY A 104 7.03 14.16 0.10
N PHE A 105 6.61 13.58 -1.03
CA PHE A 105 5.81 14.29 -2.04
C PHE A 105 4.49 14.83 -1.47
N PHE A 106 3.77 14.05 -0.66
CA PHE A 106 2.53 14.52 -0.05
C PHE A 106 2.76 15.60 1.03
N ALA A 107 3.86 15.50 1.76
CA ALA A 107 4.26 16.55 2.70
C ALA A 107 4.63 17.85 1.97
N ASP A 108 5.35 17.77 0.85
CA ASP A 108 5.71 18.93 0.01
C ASP A 108 4.47 19.60 -0.61
N MET A 109 3.39 18.85 -0.83
CA MET A 109 2.09 19.39 -1.24
C MET A 109 1.36 20.15 -0.11
N GLY A 110 1.86 20.10 1.12
CA GLY A 110 1.21 20.74 2.27
C GLY A 110 0.04 19.92 2.85
N LEU A 111 -0.16 18.68 2.44
CA LEU A 111 -1.26 17.84 2.91
C LEU A 111 -1.05 17.30 4.32
N GLY A 112 0.18 17.35 4.81
CA GLY A 112 0.54 16.83 6.11
C GLY A 112 2.01 17.04 6.42
N THR A 113 2.52 16.27 7.35
CA THR A 113 3.91 16.33 7.80
C THR A 113 4.64 15.02 7.55
N MET A 114 5.93 15.10 7.29
CA MET A 114 6.80 13.95 7.16
C MET A 114 7.65 13.77 8.42
N ASP A 115 7.49 12.64 9.06
CA ASP A 115 8.37 12.18 10.12
C ASP A 115 9.53 11.38 9.50
N MET A 116 10.73 11.67 9.93
CA MET A 116 11.94 11.05 9.44
C MET A 116 12.41 9.85 10.27
N GLY A 117 11.74 9.55 11.39
CA GLY A 117 12.12 8.49 12.33
C GLY A 117 13.43 8.74 13.07
N GLU A 118 13.83 7.78 13.86
CA GLU A 118 15.06 7.83 14.66
C GLU A 118 16.24 7.17 13.97
N ASN A 119 17.39 7.79 14.05
CA ASN A 119 18.64 7.22 13.53
C ASN A 119 19.02 5.95 14.28
N LEU A 120 19.16 4.87 13.57
CA LEU A 120 19.70 3.64 14.11
C LEU A 120 21.20 3.80 14.44
N LYS A 121 21.62 3.22 15.55
CA LYS A 121 23.01 3.24 16.03
C LYS A 121 23.59 1.83 16.13
N ASN A 122 24.87 1.73 15.88
CA ASN A 122 25.66 0.54 16.17
C ASN A 122 25.94 0.45 17.69
N LYS A 123 26.48 -0.67 18.15
CA LYS A 123 26.83 -0.88 19.56
C LYS A 123 27.84 0.13 20.11
N ASP A 124 28.69 0.69 19.25
CA ASP A 124 29.67 1.72 19.57
C ASP A 124 29.11 3.15 19.56
N GLY A 125 27.81 3.32 19.32
CA GLY A 125 27.14 4.62 19.25
C GLY A 125 27.22 5.31 17.89
N SER A 126 27.99 4.80 16.94
CA SER A 126 28.04 5.34 15.58
C SER A 126 26.73 5.12 14.82
N LEU A 127 26.44 5.98 13.82
CA LEU A 127 25.23 5.83 12.99
C LEU A 127 25.31 4.55 12.16
N LYS A 128 24.24 3.75 12.20
CA LYS A 128 24.10 2.59 11.34
C LYS A 128 23.83 3.05 9.92
N LYS A 129 24.53 2.48 8.96
CA LYS A 129 24.42 2.81 7.53
C LYS A 129 24.17 1.57 6.71
N ASP A 130 23.50 1.74 5.58
CA ASP A 130 23.34 0.71 4.56
C ASP A 130 24.65 0.51 3.76
N SER A 131 24.64 -0.44 2.83
CA SER A 131 25.78 -0.74 1.96
C SER A 131 26.21 0.41 1.04
N LYS A 132 25.35 1.42 0.86
CA LYS A 132 25.60 2.63 0.06
C LYS A 132 26.01 3.83 0.92
N GLY A 133 26.12 3.64 2.25
CA GLY A 133 26.51 4.68 3.21
C GLY A 133 25.37 5.59 3.66
N HIS A 134 24.13 5.31 3.32
CA HIS A 134 22.98 6.07 3.80
C HIS A 134 22.65 5.71 5.25
N VAL A 135 22.34 6.71 6.05
CA VAL A 135 21.92 6.50 7.45
C VAL A 135 20.57 5.75 7.45
N MET A 136 20.51 4.70 8.25
CA MET A 136 19.31 3.92 8.51
C MET A 136 18.52 4.55 9.66
N ARG A 137 17.21 4.61 9.50
CA ARG A 137 16.28 5.14 10.50
C ARG A 137 15.14 4.17 10.73
N ALA A 138 14.57 4.17 11.92
CA ALA A 138 13.50 3.28 12.32
C ALA A 138 12.30 4.04 12.92
N TYR A 139 11.16 3.37 12.91
CA TYR A 139 9.85 3.85 13.38
C TYR A 139 9.20 2.85 14.34
N TYR A 140 9.97 2.17 15.15
CA TYR A 140 9.47 1.28 16.19
C TYR A 140 9.81 1.83 17.57
N GLY A 141 8.91 1.62 18.53
CA GLY A 141 9.00 2.14 19.89
C GLY A 141 7.75 2.93 20.27
N GLU A 142 7.64 3.28 21.55
CA GLU A 142 6.43 3.90 22.11
C GLU A 142 6.05 5.25 21.44
N ASP A 143 7.04 6.01 20.99
CA ASP A 143 6.83 7.32 20.37
C ASP A 143 6.53 7.23 18.86
N HIS A 144 6.61 6.06 18.25
CA HIS A 144 6.46 5.86 16.80
C HIS A 144 5.23 5.03 16.42
N THR A 145 4.11 5.28 17.07
CA THR A 145 2.83 4.65 16.72
C THR A 145 2.36 5.11 15.34
N PHE A 146 1.84 4.18 14.57
CA PHE A 146 1.16 4.47 13.31
C PHE A 146 -0.32 4.75 13.59
N ARG A 147 -0.83 5.84 13.01
CA ARG A 147 -2.25 6.20 13.06
C ARG A 147 -2.95 5.73 11.78
N PRO A 148 -4.28 5.59 11.82
CA PRO A 148 -5.06 5.39 10.61
C PRO A 148 -4.77 6.46 9.57
N GLY A 149 -4.58 6.05 8.31
CA GLY A 149 -4.26 6.95 7.21
C GLY A 149 -2.78 7.36 7.09
N ASP A 150 -1.90 7.06 8.06
CA ASP A 150 -0.47 7.29 7.87
C ASP A 150 0.03 6.53 6.63
N ILE A 151 0.81 7.20 5.77
CA ILE A 151 1.43 6.60 4.59
C ILE A 151 2.92 6.43 4.85
N PHE A 152 3.42 5.22 4.66
CA PHE A 152 4.82 4.92 4.87
C PHE A 152 5.52 4.60 3.56
N SER A 153 6.57 5.36 3.26
CA SER A 153 7.45 5.17 2.10
C SER A 153 8.78 4.59 2.52
N MET A 154 9.18 3.51 1.86
CA MET A 154 10.44 2.83 2.10
C MET A 154 11.07 2.38 0.78
N ASN A 155 12.27 1.85 0.85
CA ASN A 155 12.95 1.34 -0.33
C ASN A 155 12.20 0.12 -0.89
N GLY A 156 11.66 0.28 -2.10
CA GLY A 156 10.99 -0.79 -2.83
C GLY A 156 9.54 -1.04 -2.43
N HIS A 157 9.00 -0.34 -1.43
CA HIS A 157 7.61 -0.51 -1.02
C HIS A 157 7.00 0.76 -0.41
N THR A 158 5.68 0.85 -0.46
CA THR A 158 4.87 1.85 0.27
C THR A 158 3.56 1.22 0.70
N TRP A 159 3.02 1.69 1.83
CA TRP A 159 1.80 1.15 2.43
C TRP A 159 1.06 2.21 3.24
N ILE A 160 -0.21 1.94 3.52
CA ILE A 160 -1.09 2.79 4.34
C ILE A 160 -1.40 2.04 5.63
N SER A 161 -1.32 2.73 6.75
CA SER A 161 -1.68 2.21 8.07
C SER A 161 -3.18 2.28 8.31
N LEU A 162 -3.74 1.23 8.90
CA LEU A 162 -5.05 1.28 9.56
C LEU A 162 -4.91 1.51 11.09
N GLY A 163 -3.69 1.65 11.58
CA GLY A 163 -3.39 1.97 12.97
C GLY A 163 -2.57 0.90 13.68
N THR A 164 -2.10 1.28 14.87
CA THR A 164 -1.36 0.41 15.79
C THR A 164 -2.35 -0.25 16.75
N CYS A 165 -2.25 -1.57 16.87
CA CYS A 165 -3.03 -2.40 17.80
C CYS A 165 -2.53 -2.26 19.24
N THR A 166 -3.28 -2.85 20.20
CA THR A 166 -2.95 -2.76 21.63
C THR A 166 -1.66 -3.46 22.01
N ASP A 167 -1.26 -4.47 21.26
CA ASP A 167 0.01 -5.20 21.41
C ASP A 167 1.21 -4.54 20.69
N GLY A 168 0.98 -3.36 20.08
CA GLY A 168 1.99 -2.63 19.32
C GLY A 168 2.15 -3.07 17.87
N SER A 169 1.50 -4.13 17.43
CA SER A 169 1.46 -4.53 16.02
C SER A 169 0.64 -3.55 15.18
N VAL A 170 0.86 -3.51 13.85
CA VAL A 170 0.23 -2.54 12.96
C VAL A 170 -0.54 -3.24 11.86
N VAL A 171 -1.81 -2.91 11.69
CA VAL A 171 -2.58 -3.32 10.50
C VAL A 171 -2.27 -2.38 9.37
N ILE A 172 -1.89 -2.92 8.23
CA ILE A 172 -1.61 -2.16 7.02
C ILE A 172 -2.45 -2.62 5.85
N ILE A 173 -2.69 -1.71 4.90
CA ILE A 173 -3.26 -2.02 3.60
C ILE A 173 -2.26 -1.61 2.52
N HIS A 174 -2.01 -2.50 1.59
CA HIS A 174 -1.03 -2.28 0.53
C HIS A 174 -1.32 -3.14 -0.69
N SER A 175 -0.78 -2.76 -1.84
CA SER A 175 -0.66 -3.65 -2.98
C SER A 175 0.70 -4.31 -2.97
N THR A 176 0.74 -5.65 -2.91
CA THR A 176 1.98 -6.41 -2.77
C THR A 176 2.02 -7.63 -3.69
N PRO A 177 3.18 -7.92 -4.30
CA PRO A 177 3.37 -9.16 -5.03
C PRO A 177 3.53 -10.31 -4.04
N ARG A 178 3.03 -11.48 -4.41
CA ARG A 178 3.42 -12.73 -3.75
C ARG A 178 4.34 -13.54 -4.63
N VAL A 179 5.31 -14.18 -4.01
CA VAL A 179 6.28 -15.04 -4.70
C VAL A 179 5.61 -16.20 -5.44
N SER A 180 4.43 -16.62 -4.99
CA SER A 180 3.70 -17.76 -5.50
C SER A 180 2.40 -17.44 -6.24
N GLY A 181 2.24 -16.23 -6.77
CA GLY A 181 1.07 -15.94 -7.60
C GLY A 181 0.30 -14.68 -7.20
N GLY A 182 0.97 -13.56 -7.24
CA GLY A 182 0.39 -12.22 -7.26
C GLY A 182 -0.83 -12.01 -6.37
N ALA A 183 -0.60 -11.59 -5.16
CA ALA A 183 -1.68 -11.00 -4.39
C ALA A 183 -2.09 -9.69 -5.10
N GLY A 184 -2.33 -8.68 -4.46
CA GLY A 184 -2.73 -7.38 -4.96
C GLY A 184 -2.94 -6.50 -3.77
N VAL A 185 -4.01 -5.74 -3.78
CA VAL A 185 -4.42 -4.95 -2.62
C VAL A 185 -4.96 -5.87 -1.54
N GLN A 186 -4.36 -5.82 -0.36
CA GLN A 186 -4.73 -6.68 0.77
C GLN A 186 -4.42 -6.04 2.11
N LEU A 187 -5.06 -6.55 3.16
CA LEU A 187 -4.62 -6.34 4.53
C LEU A 187 -3.41 -7.21 4.84
N SER A 188 -2.51 -6.69 5.64
CA SER A 188 -1.37 -7.41 6.21
C SER A 188 -1.03 -6.85 7.59
N ALA A 189 -0.11 -7.50 8.29
CA ALA A 189 0.34 -7.07 9.60
C ALA A 189 1.83 -6.75 9.60
N ILE A 190 2.23 -5.76 10.40
CA ILE A 190 3.60 -5.62 10.87
C ILE A 190 3.59 -6.03 12.34
N GLY A 191 4.35 -7.07 12.67
CA GLY A 191 4.37 -7.64 14.01
C GLY A 191 5.46 -8.68 14.18
N ASN A 192 5.61 -9.21 15.39
CA ASN A 192 6.67 -10.17 15.71
C ASN A 192 6.37 -11.58 15.16
N ASP A 193 5.10 -11.95 15.12
CA ASP A 193 4.66 -13.26 14.64
C ASP A 193 3.15 -13.25 14.30
N LYS A 194 2.65 -14.37 13.79
CA LYS A 194 1.25 -14.56 13.42
C LYS A 194 0.26 -14.59 14.60
N GLN A 195 0.72 -14.48 15.84
CA GLN A 195 -0.13 -14.38 17.02
C GLN A 195 -0.46 -12.93 17.37
N CYS A 196 0.22 -11.95 16.79
CA CYS A 196 -0.03 -10.55 17.03
C CYS A 196 -1.46 -10.14 16.58
N GLU A 197 -2.02 -9.13 17.26
CA GLU A 197 -3.41 -8.69 17.04
C GLU A 197 -3.63 -8.25 15.59
N ALA A 198 -2.69 -7.53 15.00
CA ALA A 198 -2.78 -7.06 13.62
C ALA A 198 -2.91 -8.21 12.61
N TYR A 199 -2.15 -9.30 12.80
CA TYR A 199 -2.25 -10.46 11.92
C TYR A 199 -3.59 -11.16 12.08
N GLN A 200 -4.07 -11.34 13.32
CA GLN A 200 -5.35 -11.99 13.57
C GLN A 200 -6.51 -11.21 12.94
N LEU A 201 -6.50 -9.88 13.06
CA LEU A 201 -7.48 -9.01 12.42
C LEU A 201 -7.39 -9.12 10.89
N ALA A 202 -6.22 -8.89 10.31
CA ALA A 202 -6.04 -8.95 8.87
C ALA A 202 -6.46 -10.31 8.29
N ASN A 203 -6.06 -11.40 8.95
CA ASN A 203 -6.41 -12.76 8.54
C ASN A 203 -7.91 -13.03 8.62
N TYR A 204 -8.56 -12.61 9.69
CA TYR A 204 -10.01 -12.76 9.85
C TYR A 204 -10.77 -12.04 8.73
N TYR A 205 -10.52 -10.74 8.54
CA TYR A 205 -11.25 -9.95 7.55
C TYR A 205 -10.97 -10.36 6.10
N MET A 206 -9.74 -10.76 5.78
CA MET A 206 -9.41 -11.26 4.43
C MET A 206 -10.07 -12.61 4.15
N ASN A 207 -10.18 -13.51 5.13
CA ASN A 207 -10.83 -14.80 4.91
C ASN A 207 -12.35 -14.71 4.92
N GLU A 208 -12.94 -13.93 5.81
CA GLU A 208 -14.39 -13.82 5.97
C GLU A 208 -15.05 -13.07 4.81
N PHE A 209 -14.48 -11.93 4.42
CA PHE A 209 -15.09 -11.04 3.43
C PHE A 209 -14.55 -11.21 2.00
N TYR A 210 -13.44 -11.94 1.83
CA TYR A 210 -12.84 -12.24 0.54
C TYR A 210 -12.50 -13.71 0.38
N PRO A 211 -13.48 -14.63 0.55
CA PRO A 211 -13.22 -16.07 0.59
C PRO A 211 -12.60 -16.61 -0.71
N LEU A 212 -13.03 -16.11 -1.87
CA LEU A 212 -12.44 -16.53 -3.15
C LEU A 212 -10.97 -16.11 -3.28
N TRP A 213 -10.60 -14.96 -2.73
CA TRP A 213 -9.22 -14.52 -2.66
C TRP A 213 -8.42 -15.41 -1.70
N ALA A 214 -8.98 -15.71 -0.54
CA ALA A 214 -8.36 -16.60 0.44
C ALA A 214 -8.18 -18.03 -0.10
N GLU A 215 -9.17 -18.58 -0.77
CA GLU A 215 -9.12 -19.89 -1.44
C GLU A 215 -8.01 -19.90 -2.51
N ARG A 216 -7.95 -18.86 -3.35
CA ARG A 216 -7.01 -18.78 -4.46
C ARG A 216 -5.56 -18.59 -4.01
N TYR A 217 -5.34 -17.79 -2.99
CA TYR A 217 -4.01 -17.34 -2.58
C TYR A 217 -3.52 -17.94 -1.24
N GLY A 218 -4.34 -18.77 -0.59
CA GLY A 218 -4.00 -19.42 0.67
C GLY A 218 -3.60 -18.42 1.77
N ASP A 219 -2.62 -18.77 2.59
CA ASP A 219 -2.06 -17.91 3.66
C ASP A 219 -1.43 -16.61 3.13
N SER A 220 -2.20 -15.81 2.42
CA SER A 220 -1.69 -14.63 1.72
C SER A 220 -1.60 -13.39 2.59
N VAL A 221 -2.23 -13.38 3.74
CA VAL A 221 -1.97 -12.35 4.74
C VAL A 221 -0.53 -12.45 5.22
N LEU A 222 0.21 -11.35 5.09
CA LEU A 222 1.60 -11.31 5.48
C LEU A 222 1.71 -10.87 6.93
N CYS A 223 2.63 -11.51 7.67
CA CYS A 223 3.15 -11.02 8.94
C CYS A 223 4.56 -10.53 8.68
N LEU A 224 4.75 -9.23 8.72
CA LEU A 224 5.94 -8.52 8.28
C LEU A 224 6.74 -8.07 9.50
N ASP A 225 8.06 -8.18 9.42
CA ASP A 225 8.94 -7.81 10.52
C ASP A 225 9.11 -6.29 10.64
N PHE A 226 9.11 -5.76 11.86
CA PHE A 226 9.33 -4.33 12.12
C PHE A 226 10.68 -3.84 11.58
N GLY A 227 11.73 -4.63 11.73
CA GLY A 227 13.07 -4.28 11.27
C GLY A 227 13.19 -4.19 9.75
N GLU A 228 12.28 -4.80 9.01
CA GLU A 228 12.22 -4.73 7.55
C GLU A 228 11.24 -3.66 7.06
N TYR A 229 10.03 -3.59 7.65
CA TYR A 229 8.93 -2.79 7.11
C TYR A 229 8.75 -1.42 7.76
N THR A 230 9.49 -1.12 8.82
CA THR A 230 9.52 0.22 9.44
C THR A 230 10.92 0.83 9.49
N VAL A 231 11.88 0.26 8.75
CA VAL A 231 13.22 0.81 8.59
C VAL A 231 13.38 1.44 7.23
N VAL A 232 13.91 2.64 7.19
CA VAL A 232 14.15 3.40 5.96
C VAL A 232 15.59 3.82 5.82
N HIS A 233 15.98 4.07 4.56
CA HIS A 233 17.32 4.49 4.18
C HIS A 233 17.24 5.80 3.39
N GLY A 234 18.20 6.69 3.62
CA GLY A 234 18.27 7.95 2.89
C GLY A 234 17.27 9.00 3.40
N LYS A 235 17.04 10.05 2.63
CA LYS A 235 16.32 11.25 3.08
C LYS A 235 14.86 11.34 2.62
N LEU A 236 14.47 10.56 1.63
CA LEU A 236 13.15 10.70 1.00
C LEU A 236 12.10 9.74 1.56
N ALA A 237 12.54 8.66 2.19
CA ALA A 237 11.67 7.67 2.79
C ALA A 237 11.27 8.07 4.22
N GLY A 238 10.06 7.72 4.63
CA GLY A 238 9.55 8.04 5.96
C GLY A 238 8.05 7.87 6.06
N ARG A 239 7.49 8.36 7.18
CA ARG A 239 6.07 8.34 7.46
C ARG A 239 5.46 9.71 7.20
N PHE A 240 4.48 9.75 6.29
CA PHE A 240 3.59 10.89 6.12
C PHE A 240 2.40 10.76 7.07
N ARG A 241 2.02 11.86 7.68
CA ARG A 241 0.85 11.98 8.54
C ARG A 241 0.03 13.19 8.13
N TRP A 242 -1.27 13.00 7.97
CA TRP A 242 -2.21 14.04 7.55
C TRP A 242 -2.32 15.20 8.54
N ASN A 243 -2.48 16.41 8.03
CA ASN A 243 -3.00 17.57 8.77
C ASN A 243 -4.53 17.49 8.77
N LEU A 244 -5.07 16.80 9.77
CA LEU A 244 -6.52 16.70 9.94
C LEU A 244 -7.11 18.08 10.25
N ASN A 245 -8.33 18.31 9.74
CA ASN A 245 -9.08 19.58 9.83
C ASN A 245 -8.48 20.76 9.06
N ASP A 246 -7.41 20.53 8.30
CA ASP A 246 -6.79 21.52 7.43
C ASP A 246 -6.74 20.99 5.99
N ALA A 247 -5.98 19.94 5.74
CA ALA A 247 -5.86 19.32 4.41
C ALA A 247 -6.98 18.31 4.12
N ILE A 248 -7.50 17.62 5.14
CA ILE A 248 -8.58 16.63 5.02
C ILE A 248 -9.44 16.67 6.29
N LEU A 249 -10.74 16.44 6.13
CA LEU A 249 -11.67 16.27 7.23
C LEU A 249 -11.79 14.78 7.61
N ASP A 250 -11.98 14.54 8.90
CA ASP A 250 -12.25 13.21 9.45
C ASP A 250 -13.58 13.25 10.23
N PRO A 251 -14.72 13.34 9.52
CA PRO A 251 -16.03 13.49 10.17
C PRO A 251 -16.43 12.25 10.97
N ASP A 252 -15.94 11.08 10.58
CA ASP A 252 -16.26 9.81 11.23
C ASP A 252 -15.30 9.47 12.37
N GLY A 253 -14.22 10.23 12.53
CA GLY A 253 -13.28 10.11 13.64
C GLY A 253 -12.30 8.95 13.54
N TYR A 254 -12.07 8.41 12.35
CA TYR A 254 -11.18 7.27 12.11
C TYR A 254 -9.77 7.46 12.65
N ALA A 255 -9.26 8.69 12.66
CA ALA A 255 -7.93 8.96 13.18
C ALA A 255 -7.74 8.60 14.67
N ASN A 256 -8.83 8.44 15.41
CA ASN A 256 -8.84 8.09 16.83
C ASN A 256 -9.33 6.66 17.10
N MET A 257 -9.73 5.92 16.05
CA MET A 257 -10.18 4.54 16.16
C MET A 257 -9.00 3.56 16.18
N THR A 258 -9.21 2.44 16.84
CA THR A 258 -8.32 1.28 16.72
C THR A 258 -8.52 0.59 15.36
N PRO A 259 -7.53 -0.19 14.87
CA PRO A 259 -7.72 -0.98 13.65
C PRO A 259 -8.94 -1.89 13.68
N ARG A 260 -9.30 -2.43 14.85
CA ARG A 260 -10.49 -3.26 15.05
C ARG A 260 -11.76 -2.48 14.79
N GLU A 261 -11.91 -1.31 15.43
CA GLU A 261 -13.10 -0.44 15.27
C GLU A 261 -13.26 0.00 13.81
N ILE A 262 -12.17 0.34 13.13
CA ILE A 262 -12.21 0.70 11.71
C ILE A 262 -12.70 -0.46 10.86
N LEU A 263 -12.16 -1.66 11.08
CA LEU A 263 -12.55 -2.83 10.30
C LEU A 263 -13.99 -3.27 10.60
N GLU A 264 -14.42 -3.19 11.85
CA GLU A 264 -15.82 -3.44 12.24
C GLU A 264 -16.77 -2.47 11.55
N ASP A 265 -16.45 -1.18 11.50
CA ASP A 265 -17.25 -0.16 10.83
C ASP A 265 -17.32 -0.36 9.31
N LEU A 266 -16.17 -0.61 8.67
CA LEU A 266 -16.09 -0.80 7.23
C LEU A 266 -16.77 -2.08 6.69
N PHE A 267 -16.92 -3.09 7.55
CA PHE A 267 -17.49 -4.39 7.18
C PHE A 267 -18.80 -4.74 7.91
N SER A 268 -19.42 -3.75 8.57
CA SER A 268 -20.70 -3.89 9.27
C SER A 268 -21.91 -4.02 8.34
#